data_90e68b7a140aeecdb7810b8f67a6fadb
#
_entry.id   90e68b7a140aeecdb7810b8f67a6fadb
#
_cell.length_a   1.000
_cell.length_b   1.000
_cell.length_c   1.000
_cell.angle_alpha   90.00
_cell.angle_beta   90.00
_cell.angle_gamma   90.00
#
_symmetry.space_group_name_H-M   'P 1'
#
loop_
_entity.id
_entity.type
_entity.pdbx_description
1 polymer ?
#
loop_
_entity_poly.entity_id
_entity_poly.type
_entity_poly.pdbx_seq_one_letter_code
_entity_poly.pdbx_strand_id
1 'polypeptide(L)'
;MQRKEIKRGDLFYYDFGTREGSIQSGVRPVLVVQADDYNRNAPTIIVACLTAVIKKRYLPSHIILGEDFGLKKPSMVLLEQIQTVNKEHLTDYIGSVDDEHLWRQIN
;
A
#
# COMPACT_ATOMS: atom_id res chain seq x y z
N MET A 1 7.88 14.32 -15.68
CA MET A 1 7.48 14.59 -14.29
C MET A 1 8.41 13.88 -13.34
N GLN A 2 8.88 14.59 -12.35
CA GLN A 2 9.80 14.01 -11.38
C GLN A 2 9.03 13.21 -10.34
N ARG A 3 9.42 11.95 -10.18
CA ARG A 3 8.74 11.08 -9.23
C ARG A 3 9.25 11.37 -7.81
N LYS A 4 8.33 11.36 -6.85
CA LYS A 4 8.68 11.47 -5.45
C LYS A 4 9.53 10.26 -5.03
N GLU A 5 10.52 10.48 -4.18
CA GLU A 5 11.23 9.38 -3.57
C GLU A 5 10.26 8.51 -2.76
N ILE A 6 10.31 7.20 -2.98
CA ILE A 6 9.38 6.28 -2.35
C ILE A 6 9.97 5.79 -1.03
N LYS A 7 9.19 5.94 0.04
CA LYS A 7 9.62 5.57 1.39
C LYS A 7 8.66 4.59 2.03
N ARG A 8 9.16 3.82 2.97
CA ARG A 8 8.33 2.95 3.79
C ARG A 8 7.23 3.79 4.46
N GLY A 9 6.01 3.33 4.37
CA GLY A 9 4.85 4.03 4.92
C GLY A 9 4.11 4.87 3.91
N ASP A 10 4.67 5.07 2.73
CA ASP A 10 3.99 5.83 1.68
C ASP A 10 2.80 5.05 1.14
N LEU A 11 1.74 5.78 0.84
CA LEU A 11 0.56 5.24 0.18
C LEU A 11 0.52 5.75 -1.25
N PHE A 12 0.36 4.83 -2.19
CA PHE A 12 0.26 5.14 -3.62
C PHE A 12 -0.91 4.40 -4.22
N TYR A 13 -1.42 4.92 -5.34
CA TYR A 13 -2.23 4.10 -6.22
C TYR A 13 -1.31 3.27 -7.09
N TYR A 14 -1.67 2.03 -7.31
CA TYR A 14 -0.92 1.10 -8.15
C TYR A 14 -1.84 0.54 -9.23
N ASP A 15 -1.36 0.54 -10.46
CA ASP A 15 -2.10 0.01 -11.59
C ASP A 15 -1.76 -1.47 -11.78
N PHE A 16 -2.66 -2.34 -11.36
CA PHE A 16 -2.49 -3.78 -11.49
C PHE A 16 -2.87 -4.29 -12.88
N GLY A 17 -3.37 -3.41 -13.74
CA GLY A 17 -3.84 -3.80 -15.05
C GLY A 17 -5.13 -4.61 -14.97
N THR A 18 -5.44 -5.29 -16.06
CA THR A 18 -6.60 -6.15 -16.13
C THR A 18 -6.17 -7.59 -15.89
N ARG A 19 -6.68 -8.20 -14.83
CA ARG A 19 -6.36 -9.59 -14.48
C ARG A 19 -7.64 -10.37 -14.33
N GLU A 20 -7.88 -11.29 -15.24
CA GLU A 20 -9.05 -12.13 -15.18
C GLU A 20 -8.98 -13.05 -13.96
N GLY A 21 -10.08 -13.12 -13.22
CA GLY A 21 -10.17 -13.97 -12.05
C GLY A 21 -9.40 -13.46 -10.82
N SER A 22 -8.78 -12.29 -10.91
CA SER A 22 -8.00 -11.74 -9.81
C SER A 22 -8.80 -10.67 -9.05
N ILE A 23 -8.67 -10.68 -7.72
CA ILE A 23 -9.27 -9.62 -6.90
C ILE A 23 -8.45 -8.35 -6.96
N GLN A 24 -7.23 -8.42 -7.51
CA GLN A 24 -6.32 -7.29 -7.60
C GLN A 24 -6.17 -6.87 -9.06
N SER A 25 -7.17 -6.16 -9.56
CA SER A 25 -7.12 -5.60 -10.91
C SER A 25 -7.50 -4.13 -10.84
N GLY A 26 -7.11 -3.38 -11.89
CA GLY A 26 -7.35 -1.94 -11.96
C GLY A 26 -6.42 -1.16 -11.04
N VAL A 27 -6.75 0.10 -10.83
CA VAL A 27 -5.96 1.00 -9.98
C VAL A 27 -6.46 0.91 -8.54
N ARG A 28 -5.55 0.55 -7.64
CA ARG A 28 -5.90 0.35 -6.23
C ARG A 28 -4.84 0.94 -5.31
N PRO A 29 -5.22 1.35 -4.10
CA PRO A 29 -4.24 1.86 -3.15
C PRO A 29 -3.38 0.73 -2.57
N VAL A 30 -2.11 1.05 -2.36
CA VAL A 30 -1.13 0.13 -1.75
C VAL A 30 -0.31 0.88 -0.72
N LEU A 31 0.17 0.14 0.29
CA LEU A 31 1.06 0.67 1.33
C LEU A 31 2.46 0.11 1.12
N VAL A 32 3.45 0.99 1.04
CA VAL A 32 4.85 0.58 0.89
C VAL A 32 5.36 0.06 2.23
N VAL A 33 5.80 -1.20 2.25
CA VAL A 33 6.29 -1.84 3.47
C VAL A 33 7.79 -2.12 3.47
N GLN A 34 8.46 -1.97 2.34
CA GLN A 34 9.90 -2.18 2.23
C GLN A 34 10.69 -0.98 2.78
N ALA A 35 11.88 -1.27 3.33
CA ALA A 35 12.72 -0.22 3.90
C ALA A 35 13.23 0.78 2.84
N ASP A 36 13.42 2.03 3.26
CA ASP A 36 13.76 3.14 2.36
C ASP A 36 15.06 2.94 1.58
N ASP A 37 16.10 2.49 2.23
CA ASP A 37 17.41 2.31 1.57
C ASP A 37 17.32 1.32 0.42
N TYR A 38 16.56 0.28 0.61
CA TYR A 38 16.36 -0.72 -0.43
C TYR A 38 15.54 -0.16 -1.58
N ASN A 39 14.57 0.69 -1.28
CA ASN A 39 13.66 1.25 -2.29
C ASN A 39 14.37 2.17 -3.29
N ARG A 40 15.43 2.82 -2.84
CA ARG A 40 16.06 3.88 -3.63
C ARG A 40 16.55 3.41 -4.99
N ASN A 41 17.21 2.27 -5.05
CA ASN A 41 17.87 1.80 -6.27
C ASN A 41 17.21 0.60 -6.93
N ALA A 42 16.24 -0.01 -6.29
CA ALA A 42 15.58 -1.19 -6.85
C ALA A 42 14.46 -0.79 -7.81
N PRO A 43 14.28 -1.53 -8.92
CA PRO A 43 13.15 -1.27 -9.82
C PRO A 43 11.83 -1.80 -9.26
N THR A 44 11.89 -2.59 -8.20
CA THR A 44 10.72 -3.17 -7.56
C THR A 44 10.56 -2.65 -6.15
N ILE A 45 9.41 -2.92 -5.56
CA ILE A 45 9.07 -2.45 -4.23
C ILE A 45 8.09 -3.44 -3.61
N ILE A 46 8.14 -3.60 -2.29
CA ILE A 46 7.24 -4.50 -1.59
C ILE A 46 6.09 -3.68 -1.00
N VAL A 47 4.87 -4.09 -1.33
CA VAL A 47 3.67 -3.37 -0.91
C VAL A 47 2.65 -4.33 -0.31
N ALA A 48 1.78 -3.77 0.54
CA ALA A 48 0.59 -4.45 1.02
C ALA A 48 -0.61 -3.82 0.33
N CYS A 49 -1.54 -4.62 -0.13
CA CYS A 49 -2.73 -4.12 -0.80
C CYS A 49 -3.76 -3.62 0.20
N LEU A 50 -4.57 -2.66 -0.21
CA LEU A 50 -5.66 -2.12 0.59
C LEU A 50 -7.00 -2.41 -0.09
N THR A 51 -8.05 -2.51 0.72
CA THR A 51 -9.41 -2.66 0.21
C THR A 51 -10.35 -1.76 1.00
N ALA A 52 -11.31 -1.14 0.31
CA ALA A 52 -12.36 -0.36 0.97
C ALA A 52 -13.47 -1.26 1.52
N VAL A 53 -13.47 -2.54 1.17
CA VAL A 53 -14.42 -3.50 1.71
C VAL A 53 -13.86 -4.05 3.02
N ILE A 54 -14.35 -3.51 4.14
CA ILE A 54 -13.82 -3.85 5.46
C ILE A 54 -14.58 -5.04 6.01
N LYS A 55 -13.87 -6.19 6.09
CA LYS A 55 -14.41 -7.43 6.64
C LYS A 55 -13.41 -7.99 7.64
N LYS A 56 -13.90 -8.73 8.62
CA LYS A 56 -13.04 -9.42 9.59
C LYS A 56 -12.02 -8.48 10.22
N ARG A 57 -12.47 -7.28 10.58
CA ARG A 57 -11.60 -6.25 11.14
C ARG A 57 -10.94 -6.65 12.46
N TYR A 58 -11.42 -7.73 13.05
CA TYR A 58 -10.87 -8.25 14.29
C TYR A 58 -9.59 -9.08 14.06
N LEU A 59 -9.25 -9.40 12.81
CA LEU A 59 -8.03 -10.17 12.52
C LEU A 59 -6.80 -9.27 12.66
N PRO A 60 -5.74 -9.75 13.32
CA PRO A 60 -4.53 -8.92 13.50
C PRO A 60 -3.85 -8.50 12.21
N SER A 61 -4.04 -9.26 11.11
CA SER A 61 -3.46 -8.93 9.82
C SER A 61 -4.23 -7.85 9.06
N HIS A 62 -5.36 -7.39 9.60
CA HIS A 62 -6.21 -6.39 8.96
C HIS A 62 -6.19 -5.09 9.75
N ILE A 63 -5.43 -4.13 9.24
CA ILE A 63 -5.27 -2.82 9.85
C ILE A 63 -6.04 -1.80 9.03
N ILE A 64 -6.81 -0.94 9.71
CA ILE A 64 -7.66 0.03 9.03
C ILE A 64 -7.01 1.40 9.06
N LEU A 65 -6.88 2.02 7.88
CA LEU A 65 -6.38 3.38 7.72
C LEU A 65 -7.54 4.28 7.30
N GLY A 66 -7.62 5.44 7.95
CA GLY A 66 -8.70 6.38 7.69
C GLY A 66 -8.35 7.43 6.64
N GLU A 67 -9.27 8.38 6.48
CA GLU A 67 -9.12 9.47 5.51
C GLU A 67 -8.01 10.45 5.90
N ASP A 68 -7.63 10.50 7.16
CA ASP A 68 -6.56 11.36 7.65
C ASP A 68 -5.19 11.00 7.04
N PHE A 69 -5.07 9.85 6.41
CA PHE A 69 -3.86 9.47 5.68
C PHE A 69 -3.95 9.77 4.18
N GLY A 70 -4.99 10.47 3.75
CA GLY A 70 -5.16 10.86 2.36
C GLY A 70 -6.04 9.93 1.53
N LEU A 71 -6.55 8.88 2.13
CA LEU A 71 -7.45 7.94 1.43
C LEU A 71 -8.84 8.55 1.27
N LYS A 72 -9.50 8.26 0.15
CA LYS A 72 -10.85 8.77 -0.12
C LYS A 72 -11.89 8.22 0.83
N LYS A 73 -11.66 7.03 1.36
CA LYS A 73 -12.52 6.40 2.34
C LYS A 73 -11.71 5.43 3.19
N PRO A 74 -12.18 5.08 4.38
CA PRO A 74 -11.47 4.12 5.24
C PRO A 74 -11.19 2.84 4.48
N SER A 75 -9.96 2.34 4.60
CA SER A 75 -9.51 1.17 3.88
C SER A 75 -8.75 0.25 4.81
N MET A 76 -8.81 -1.04 4.52
CA MET A 76 -8.15 -2.06 5.31
C MET A 76 -6.87 -2.49 4.61
N VAL A 77 -5.76 -2.48 5.36
CA VAL A 77 -4.47 -2.99 4.87
C VAL A 77 -4.50 -4.50 5.00
N LEU A 78 -4.25 -5.20 3.90
CA LEU A 78 -4.25 -6.66 3.86
C LEU A 78 -2.82 -7.17 3.99
N LEU A 79 -2.36 -7.37 5.22
CA LEU A 79 -0.98 -7.81 5.46
C LEU A 79 -0.70 -9.22 4.95
N GLU A 80 -1.72 -10.02 4.77
CA GLU A 80 -1.57 -11.35 4.15
C GLU A 80 -1.38 -11.28 2.64
N GLN A 81 -1.57 -10.09 2.05
CA GLN A 81 -1.41 -9.89 0.60
C GLN A 81 -0.27 -8.91 0.32
N ILE A 82 0.89 -9.26 0.84
CA ILE A 82 2.12 -8.51 0.58
C ILE A 82 2.75 -9.08 -0.68
N GLN A 83 3.16 -8.20 -1.59
CA GLN A 83 3.75 -8.65 -2.84
C GLN A 83 4.81 -7.65 -3.34
N THR A 84 5.70 -8.17 -4.17
CA THR A 84 6.71 -7.37 -4.86
C THR A 84 6.15 -6.92 -6.20
N VAL A 85 6.23 -5.61 -6.45
CA VAL A 85 5.67 -5.03 -7.68
C VAL A 85 6.68 -4.09 -8.33
N ASN A 86 6.48 -3.77 -9.60
CA ASN A 86 7.33 -2.83 -10.33
C ASN A 86 6.95 -1.39 -9.98
N LYS A 87 7.94 -0.57 -9.65
CA LYS A 87 7.71 0.83 -9.31
C LYS A 87 7.06 1.62 -10.44
N GLU A 88 7.31 1.24 -11.68
CA GLU A 88 6.79 1.99 -12.83
C GLU A 88 5.27 2.00 -12.92
N HIS A 89 4.61 1.09 -12.23
CA HIS A 89 3.14 1.05 -12.22
C HIS A 89 2.52 1.78 -11.03
N LEU A 90 3.35 2.39 -10.19
CA LEU A 90 2.85 3.32 -9.17
C LEU A 90 2.38 4.58 -9.88
N THR A 91 1.17 5.03 -9.56
CA THR A 91 0.61 6.21 -10.20
C THR A 91 0.65 7.42 -9.27
N ASP A 92 -0.40 7.70 -8.54
CA ASP A 92 -0.47 8.91 -7.74
C ASP A 92 -0.11 8.65 -6.28
N TYR A 93 0.62 9.58 -5.70
CA TYR A 93 0.92 9.57 -4.28
C TYR A 93 -0.35 9.95 -3.50
N ILE A 94 -0.65 9.18 -2.46
CA ILE A 94 -1.84 9.41 -1.64
C ILE A 94 -1.48 10.14 -0.35
N GLY A 95 -0.54 9.59 0.39
CA GLY A 95 -0.16 10.13 1.68
C GLY A 95 0.89 9.24 2.32
N SER A 96 1.13 9.44 3.61
CA SER A 96 2.18 8.74 4.31
C SER A 96 1.70 8.31 5.68
N VAL A 97 2.05 7.08 6.08
CA VAL A 97 1.73 6.53 7.39
C VAL A 97 3.00 6.53 8.22
N ASP A 98 3.06 7.42 9.21
CA ASP A 98 4.22 7.51 10.09
C ASP A 98 3.85 7.23 11.55
N ASP A 99 2.71 6.60 11.76
CA ASP A 99 2.23 6.23 13.08
C ASP A 99 3.04 5.06 13.63
N GLU A 100 3.86 5.34 14.63
CA GLU A 100 4.71 4.33 15.23
C GLU A 100 3.91 3.17 15.83
N HIS A 101 2.77 3.47 16.42
CA HIS A 101 1.91 2.44 16.98
C HIS A 101 1.43 1.46 15.90
N LEU A 102 1.05 1.99 14.75
CA LEU A 102 0.62 1.18 13.62
C LEU A 102 1.76 0.28 13.15
N TRP A 103 2.98 0.82 13.04
CA TRP A 103 4.12 0.05 12.57
C TRP A 103 4.51 -1.07 13.52
N ARG A 104 4.25 -0.92 14.81
CA ARG A 104 4.47 -2.01 15.77
C ARG A 104 3.57 -3.19 15.51
N GLN A 105 2.37 -2.94 14.96
CA GLN A 105 1.44 -4.01 14.62
C GLN A 105 1.85 -4.73 13.33
N ILE A 106 2.50 -4.03 12.43
CA ILE A 106 2.93 -4.57 11.14
C ILE A 106 4.22 -5.38 11.27
N ASN A 107 5.14 -4.91 12.10
CA ASN A 107 6.44 -5.57 12.27
C ASN A 107 6.37 -6.75 13.28
#